data_72316f5914f59c8cfc82882ee9ebfb9f
#
_entry.id   72316f5914f59c8cfc82882ee9ebfb9f
#
_cell.length_a   1.000
_cell.length_b   1.000
_cell.length_c   1.000
_cell.angle_alpha   90.00
_cell.angle_beta   90.00
_cell.angle_gamma   90.00
#
_symmetry.space_group_name_H-M   'P 1'
#
loop_
_entity.id
_entity.type
_entity.pdbx_description
1 polymer ?
#
loop_
_entity_poly.entity_id
_entity_poly.type
_entity_poly.pdbx_seq_one_letter_code
_entity_poly.pdbx_strand_id
1 'polypeptide(L)'
;MRRTGTTRRGALTATGAIAMGAVLAGYGSGDDESAGPKGSARTGARTAADRSSAEASLRAQARGVSTSLFAQYETVVRTHPATAAKLTPLRDAVRAHITALGPGDALGLVRTRPGTGDAAAAVRELADAERRAAASHTQALMKAPPELARLLASVAAASSAHAYLLTELAKETKA
;
A
#
# COMPACT_ATOMS: atom_id res chain seq x y z
N MET A 1 -10.18 -13.72 54.91
CA MET A 1 -10.00 -12.53 54.08
C MET A 1 -9.61 -13.01 52.66
N ARG A 2 -10.55 -13.00 51.73
CA ARG A 2 -10.33 -13.43 50.33
C ARG A 2 -10.16 -12.18 49.47
N ARG A 3 -8.96 -12.02 48.85
CA ARG A 3 -8.74 -10.96 47.85
C ARG A 3 -9.09 -11.51 46.48
N THR A 4 -10.14 -10.99 45.86
CA THR A 4 -10.55 -11.24 44.50
C THR A 4 -9.70 -10.39 43.55
N GLY A 5 -8.80 -11.04 42.79
CA GLY A 5 -8.06 -10.42 41.70
C GLY A 5 -8.95 -10.22 40.48
N THR A 6 -9.18 -8.97 40.12
CA THR A 6 -9.93 -8.60 38.93
C THR A 6 -9.04 -8.72 37.69
N THR A 7 -9.31 -9.73 36.87
CA THR A 7 -8.69 -9.92 35.54
C THR A 7 -9.20 -8.87 34.57
N ARG A 8 -8.32 -7.97 34.13
CA ARG A 8 -8.58 -7.02 33.04
C ARG A 8 -8.44 -7.75 31.68
N ARG A 9 -9.41 -8.56 31.34
CA ARG A 9 -9.66 -9.05 30.00
C ARG A 9 -11.07 -8.63 29.62
N GLY A 10 -11.20 -7.62 28.83
CA GLY A 10 -12.50 -7.20 28.30
C GLY A 10 -12.45 -5.86 27.64
N ALA A 11 -12.87 -5.85 26.40
CA ALA A 11 -13.31 -4.72 25.63
C ALA A 11 -12.27 -3.98 24.77
N LEU A 12 -12.05 -4.52 23.58
CA LEU A 12 -11.84 -3.73 22.37
C LEU A 12 -12.70 -4.31 21.25
N THR A 13 -14.00 -4.23 21.41
CA THR A 13 -14.95 -4.30 20.29
C THR A 13 -15.38 -2.88 19.99
N ALA A 14 -14.55 -2.15 19.24
CA ALA A 14 -14.96 -0.89 18.62
C ALA A 14 -15.54 -1.21 17.25
N THR A 15 -16.84 -1.48 17.19
CA THR A 15 -17.64 -1.50 15.98
C THR A 15 -17.80 -0.07 15.50
N GLY A 16 -16.90 0.39 14.63
CA GLY A 16 -17.01 1.68 13.94
C GLY A 16 -18.04 1.57 12.82
N ALA A 17 -19.29 1.91 13.10
CA ALA A 17 -20.28 2.17 12.06
C ALA A 17 -19.87 3.46 11.32
N ILE A 18 -19.39 3.34 10.09
CA ILE A 18 -19.15 4.47 9.20
C ILE A 18 -20.50 4.91 8.68
N ALA A 19 -21.06 5.97 9.28
CA ALA A 19 -22.21 6.69 8.72
C ALA A 19 -21.76 7.39 7.43
N MET A 20 -22.30 6.97 6.29
CA MET A 20 -22.23 7.71 5.03
C MET A 20 -23.07 8.97 5.16
N GLY A 21 -22.45 10.10 5.49
CA GLY A 21 -23.02 11.42 5.37
C GLY A 21 -23.00 11.87 3.92
N ALA A 22 -24.11 11.80 3.23
CA ALA A 22 -24.31 12.47 1.97
C ALA A 22 -24.37 13.98 2.23
N VAL A 23 -23.33 14.70 1.86
CA VAL A 23 -23.33 16.16 1.83
C VAL A 23 -23.92 16.58 0.49
N LEU A 24 -25.21 16.84 0.46
CA LEU A 24 -25.87 17.54 -0.62
C LEU A 24 -25.41 19.00 -0.61
N ALA A 25 -24.64 19.37 -1.61
CA ALA A 25 -24.27 20.75 -1.89
C ALA A 25 -25.52 21.59 -2.17
N GLY A 26 -25.65 22.67 -1.41
CA GLY A 26 -26.74 23.64 -1.54
C GLY A 26 -26.78 24.27 -2.92
N TYR A 27 -27.96 24.27 -3.46
CA TYR A 27 -28.35 24.89 -4.67
C TYR A 27 -28.66 26.35 -4.47
N GLY A 28 -27.93 27.22 -5.09
CA GLY A 28 -28.35 28.59 -5.31
C GLY A 28 -29.08 28.66 -6.65
N SER A 29 -30.39 28.87 -6.63
CA SER A 29 -31.17 29.26 -7.81
C SER A 29 -30.91 30.73 -8.10
N GLY A 30 -30.38 31.00 -9.29
CA GLY A 30 -30.32 32.31 -9.90
C GLY A 30 -30.63 32.12 -11.37
N ASP A 31 -31.85 32.53 -11.76
CA ASP A 31 -32.24 32.66 -13.15
C ASP A 31 -31.48 33.81 -13.76
N ASP A 32 -30.63 33.52 -14.75
CA ASP A 32 -30.22 34.48 -15.75
C ASP A 32 -29.86 33.75 -17.06
N GLU A 33 -30.72 33.98 -18.03
CA GLU A 33 -30.63 33.55 -19.40
C GLU A 33 -29.48 34.28 -20.11
N SER A 34 -28.40 33.57 -20.38
CA SER A 34 -27.37 34.01 -21.32
C SER A 34 -26.64 32.83 -21.94
N ALA A 35 -26.77 32.76 -23.26
CA ALA A 35 -26.12 31.80 -24.14
C ALA A 35 -24.61 31.73 -23.86
N GLY A 36 -24.18 30.77 -23.03
CA GLY A 36 -22.78 30.49 -22.71
C GLY A 36 -22.12 29.57 -23.73
N PRO A 37 -20.85 29.77 -24.05
CA PRO A 37 -20.18 29.10 -25.16
C PRO A 37 -19.98 27.60 -24.87
N LYS A 38 -20.28 26.78 -25.88
CA LYS A 38 -20.10 25.30 -25.89
C LYS A 38 -18.65 24.80 -25.66
N GLY A 39 -17.73 25.67 -25.24
CA GLY A 39 -16.33 25.39 -24.94
C GLY A 39 -16.06 24.84 -23.56
N SER A 40 -16.80 25.27 -22.52
CA SER A 40 -16.53 24.91 -21.11
C SER A 40 -16.72 23.44 -20.80
N ALA A 41 -17.72 22.77 -21.40
CA ALA A 41 -17.96 21.36 -21.16
C ALA A 41 -16.85 20.44 -21.72
N ARG A 42 -16.26 20.82 -22.85
CA ARG A 42 -15.14 20.06 -23.45
C ARG A 42 -13.84 20.22 -22.66
N THR A 43 -13.59 21.40 -22.10
CA THR A 43 -12.41 21.65 -21.28
C THR A 43 -12.52 20.88 -19.96
N GLY A 44 -13.68 20.91 -19.31
CA GLY A 44 -13.93 20.15 -18.07
C GLY A 44 -13.80 18.62 -18.26
N ALA A 45 -14.28 18.10 -19.38
CA ALA A 45 -14.15 16.66 -19.69
C ALA A 45 -12.69 16.24 -19.93
N ARG A 46 -11.90 17.07 -20.62
CA ARG A 46 -10.46 16.82 -20.82
C ARG A 46 -9.70 16.82 -19.49
N THR A 47 -9.89 17.80 -18.63
CA THR A 47 -9.22 17.87 -17.33
C THR A 47 -9.63 16.71 -16.39
N ALA A 48 -10.85 16.19 -16.50
CA ALA A 48 -11.28 15.00 -15.76
C ALA A 48 -10.59 13.73 -16.29
N ALA A 49 -10.51 13.57 -17.62
CA ALA A 49 -9.82 12.46 -18.27
C ALA A 49 -8.31 12.46 -17.93
N ASP A 50 -7.68 13.63 -17.96
CA ASP A 50 -6.26 13.78 -17.62
C ASP A 50 -5.98 13.40 -16.16
N ARG A 51 -6.85 13.81 -15.21
CA ARG A 51 -6.76 13.41 -13.80
C ARG A 51 -6.92 11.91 -13.59
N SER A 52 -7.89 11.31 -14.26
CA SER A 52 -8.12 9.87 -14.21
C SER A 52 -6.94 9.07 -14.75
N SER A 53 -6.35 9.52 -15.86
CA SER A 53 -5.16 8.92 -16.46
C SER A 53 -3.93 9.05 -15.55
N ALA A 54 -3.73 10.20 -14.91
CA ALA A 54 -2.66 10.41 -13.95
C ALA A 54 -2.80 9.51 -12.70
N GLU A 55 -4.02 9.37 -12.17
CA GLU A 55 -4.31 8.46 -11.06
C GLU A 55 -4.03 7.00 -11.45
N ALA A 56 -4.50 6.56 -12.62
CA ALA A 56 -4.27 5.21 -13.12
C ALA A 56 -2.77 4.92 -13.26
N SER A 57 -1.99 5.88 -13.75
CA SER A 57 -0.54 5.78 -13.86
C SER A 57 0.15 5.64 -12.49
N LEU A 58 -0.22 6.48 -11.50
CA LEU A 58 0.30 6.38 -10.13
C LEU A 58 -0.03 5.04 -9.49
N ARG A 59 -1.25 4.56 -9.67
CA ARG A 59 -1.71 3.26 -9.16
C ARG A 59 -0.93 2.10 -9.79
N ALA A 60 -0.72 2.13 -11.10
CA ALA A 60 0.07 1.14 -11.83
C ALA A 60 1.53 1.12 -11.37
N GLN A 61 2.15 2.28 -11.17
CA GLN A 61 3.52 2.39 -10.65
C GLN A 61 3.62 1.81 -9.24
N ALA A 62 2.73 2.18 -8.34
CA ALA A 62 2.71 1.68 -6.96
C ALA A 62 2.51 0.14 -6.93
N ARG A 63 1.61 -0.37 -7.77
CA ARG A 63 1.41 -1.81 -7.93
C ARG A 63 2.68 -2.51 -8.44
N GLY A 64 3.40 -1.91 -9.39
CA GLY A 64 4.67 -2.40 -9.91
C GLY A 64 5.74 -2.54 -8.82
N VAL A 65 5.86 -1.54 -7.95
CA VAL A 65 6.76 -1.58 -6.79
C VAL A 65 6.41 -2.74 -5.87
N SER A 66 5.13 -2.89 -5.47
CA SER A 66 4.68 -3.97 -4.59
C SER A 66 4.85 -5.35 -5.22
N THR A 67 4.66 -5.50 -6.53
CA THR A 67 4.84 -6.78 -7.23
C THR A 67 6.31 -7.17 -7.31
N SER A 68 7.21 -6.21 -7.57
CA SER A 68 8.65 -6.45 -7.54
C SER A 68 9.12 -6.89 -6.15
N LEU A 69 8.60 -6.27 -5.11
CA LEU A 69 8.87 -6.62 -3.73
C LEU A 69 8.36 -8.04 -3.40
N PHE A 70 7.11 -8.37 -3.80
CA PHE A 70 6.56 -9.71 -3.63
C PHE A 70 7.43 -10.79 -4.28
N ALA A 71 7.93 -10.57 -5.49
CA ALA A 71 8.83 -11.49 -6.17
C ALA A 71 10.15 -11.71 -5.42
N GLN A 72 10.65 -10.67 -4.73
CA GLN A 72 11.83 -10.79 -3.88
C GLN A 72 11.54 -11.68 -2.66
N TYR A 73 10.39 -11.50 -1.97
CA TYR A 73 9.95 -12.39 -0.90
C TYR A 73 9.88 -13.86 -1.36
N GLU A 74 9.23 -14.12 -2.50
CA GLU A 74 9.14 -15.46 -3.08
C GLU A 74 10.53 -16.07 -3.34
N THR A 75 11.47 -15.25 -3.79
CA THR A 75 12.84 -15.70 -4.02
C THR A 75 13.53 -16.09 -2.71
N VAL A 76 13.45 -15.24 -1.69
CA VAL A 76 14.09 -15.51 -0.37
C VAL A 76 13.47 -16.73 0.29
N VAL A 77 12.15 -16.87 0.30
CA VAL A 77 11.46 -18.05 0.87
C VAL A 77 11.90 -19.34 0.18
N ARG A 78 12.05 -19.31 -1.15
CA ARG A 78 12.47 -20.49 -1.93
C ARG A 78 13.94 -20.84 -1.70
N THR A 79 14.84 -19.86 -1.61
CA THR A 79 16.28 -20.10 -1.45
C THR A 79 16.69 -20.34 0.00
N HIS A 80 15.92 -19.83 0.95
CA HIS A 80 16.19 -19.95 2.39
C HIS A 80 14.95 -20.45 3.14
N PRO A 81 14.52 -21.71 2.97
CA PRO A 81 13.26 -22.23 3.51
C PRO A 81 13.15 -22.14 5.03
N ALA A 82 14.25 -22.13 5.76
CA ALA A 82 14.27 -21.92 7.20
C ALA A 82 13.69 -20.55 7.64
N THR A 83 13.69 -19.55 6.77
CA THR A 83 13.11 -18.23 7.04
C THR A 83 11.61 -18.15 6.71
N ALA A 84 11.06 -19.14 6.03
CA ALA A 84 9.71 -19.11 5.46
C ALA A 84 8.62 -18.80 6.50
N ALA A 85 8.68 -19.42 7.68
CA ALA A 85 7.66 -19.21 8.72
C ALA A 85 7.56 -17.73 9.16
N LYS A 86 8.69 -17.02 9.22
CA LYS A 86 8.75 -15.60 9.62
C LYS A 86 8.45 -14.65 8.44
N LEU A 87 8.79 -15.03 7.21
CA LEU A 87 8.59 -14.19 6.02
C LEU A 87 7.19 -14.31 5.42
N THR A 88 6.51 -15.44 5.57
CA THR A 88 5.18 -15.68 4.97
C THR A 88 4.14 -14.62 5.35
N PRO A 89 3.98 -14.19 6.61
CA PRO A 89 3.01 -13.15 6.97
C PRO A 89 3.29 -11.81 6.27
N LEU A 90 4.56 -11.42 6.16
CA LEU A 90 4.97 -10.18 5.51
C LEU A 90 4.73 -10.24 4.00
N ARG A 91 5.11 -11.36 3.37
CA ARG A 91 4.84 -11.64 1.96
C ARG A 91 3.34 -11.57 1.64
N ASP A 92 2.51 -12.16 2.48
CA ASP A 92 1.06 -12.18 2.26
C ASP A 92 0.44 -10.79 2.46
N ALA A 93 0.98 -9.98 3.36
CA ALA A 93 0.62 -8.56 3.46
C ALA A 93 0.97 -7.80 2.17
N VAL A 94 2.15 -8.01 1.59
CA VAL A 94 2.53 -7.40 0.31
C VAL A 94 1.59 -7.85 -0.82
N ARG A 95 1.15 -9.11 -0.84
CA ARG A 95 0.14 -9.59 -1.79
C ARG A 95 -1.19 -8.85 -1.61
N ALA A 96 -1.62 -8.62 -0.38
CA ALA A 96 -2.82 -7.83 -0.08
C ALA A 96 -2.69 -6.39 -0.58
N HIS A 97 -1.51 -5.76 -0.46
CA HIS A 97 -1.24 -4.43 -1.03
C HIS A 97 -1.41 -4.41 -2.55
N ILE A 98 -0.89 -5.42 -3.27
CA ILE A 98 -1.05 -5.56 -4.72
C ILE A 98 -2.55 -5.63 -5.09
N THR A 99 -3.33 -6.42 -4.35
CA THR A 99 -4.77 -6.55 -4.55
C THR A 99 -5.51 -5.23 -4.30
N ALA A 100 -5.18 -4.53 -3.22
CA ALA A 100 -5.79 -3.24 -2.87
C ALA A 100 -5.48 -2.13 -3.90
N LEU A 101 -4.31 -2.18 -4.54
CA LEU A 101 -3.94 -1.27 -5.63
C LEU A 101 -4.71 -1.54 -6.93
N GLY A 102 -5.51 -2.59 -6.98
CA GLY A 102 -6.43 -2.89 -8.08
C GLY A 102 -5.82 -3.74 -9.19
N PRO A 103 -6.63 -4.04 -10.22
CA PRO A 103 -6.19 -4.82 -11.36
C PRO A 103 -5.12 -4.05 -12.16
N GLY A 104 -4.23 -4.77 -12.79
CA GLY A 104 -3.22 -4.24 -13.69
C GLY A 104 -2.76 -5.38 -14.57
N ASP A 105 -2.12 -5.04 -15.68
CA ASP A 105 -1.52 -6.02 -16.56
C ASP A 105 -0.62 -6.97 -15.76
N ALA A 106 -0.60 -8.25 -16.16
CA ALA A 106 0.34 -9.21 -15.62
C ALA A 106 1.74 -8.62 -15.82
N LEU A 107 2.32 -8.13 -14.72
CA LEU A 107 3.67 -7.57 -14.78
C LEU A 107 4.57 -8.68 -15.29
N GLY A 108 5.25 -8.39 -16.39
CA GLY A 108 6.22 -9.31 -16.97
C GLY A 108 7.14 -9.84 -15.88
N LEU A 109 7.54 -11.08 -15.99
CA LEU A 109 8.34 -11.80 -14.99
C LEU A 109 9.46 -10.89 -14.50
N VAL A 110 9.30 -10.38 -13.27
CA VAL A 110 10.36 -9.63 -12.60
C VAL A 110 11.49 -10.65 -12.36
N ARG A 111 12.54 -10.56 -13.15
CA ARG A 111 13.74 -11.36 -12.93
C ARG A 111 14.40 -10.88 -11.64
N THR A 112 14.05 -11.53 -10.54
CA THR A 112 14.80 -11.37 -9.30
C THR A 112 16.13 -12.13 -9.48
N ARG A 113 17.23 -11.42 -9.30
CA ARG A 113 18.55 -12.06 -9.25
C ARG A 113 18.57 -12.95 -8.00
N PRO A 114 18.94 -14.22 -8.10
CA PRO A 114 19.15 -15.02 -6.91
C PRO A 114 20.19 -14.34 -6.03
N GLY A 115 19.85 -14.04 -4.79
CA GLY A 115 20.84 -13.58 -3.81
C GLY A 115 21.88 -14.67 -3.62
N THR A 116 23.15 -14.34 -3.80
CA THR A 116 24.29 -15.27 -3.61
C THR A 116 24.77 -15.30 -2.16
N GLY A 117 24.10 -14.58 -1.27
CA GLY A 117 24.42 -14.44 0.14
C GLY A 117 23.79 -15.51 1.04
N ASP A 118 24.20 -15.50 2.30
CA ASP A 118 23.56 -16.27 3.35
C ASP A 118 22.13 -15.77 3.65
N ALA A 119 21.37 -16.52 4.45
CA ALA A 119 19.99 -16.17 4.79
C ALA A 119 19.88 -14.77 5.45
N ALA A 120 20.82 -14.42 6.33
CA ALA A 120 20.82 -13.11 7.00
C ALA A 120 21.07 -11.96 6.00
N ALA A 121 21.96 -12.17 5.02
CA ALA A 121 22.20 -11.21 3.95
C ALA A 121 20.94 -11.03 3.08
N ALA A 122 20.29 -12.12 2.67
CA ALA A 122 19.07 -12.09 1.88
C ALA A 122 17.91 -11.35 2.61
N VAL A 123 17.76 -11.56 3.92
CA VAL A 123 16.77 -10.85 4.74
C VAL A 123 17.11 -9.36 4.88
N ARG A 124 18.40 -8.98 4.98
CA ARG A 124 18.81 -7.55 4.96
C ARG A 124 18.49 -6.88 3.63
N GLU A 125 18.78 -7.53 2.52
CA GLU A 125 18.42 -7.02 1.18
C GLU A 125 16.92 -6.81 1.04
N LEU A 126 16.10 -7.71 1.60
CA LEU A 126 14.65 -7.59 1.63
C LEU A 126 14.19 -6.40 2.51
N ALA A 127 14.86 -6.15 3.66
CA ALA A 127 14.60 -4.98 4.49
C ALA A 127 14.90 -3.67 3.73
N ASP A 128 15.98 -3.64 2.95
CA ASP A 128 16.31 -2.49 2.11
C ASP A 128 15.33 -2.31 0.96
N ALA A 129 14.80 -3.39 0.40
CA ALA A 129 13.76 -3.33 -0.62
C ALA A 129 12.45 -2.75 -0.06
N GLU A 130 12.05 -3.14 1.16
CA GLU A 130 10.90 -2.54 1.85
C GLU A 130 11.10 -1.05 2.13
N ARG A 131 12.29 -0.61 2.55
CA ARG A 131 12.58 0.82 2.73
C ARG A 131 12.43 1.60 1.42
N ARG A 132 12.93 1.06 0.32
CA ARG A 132 12.78 1.68 -1.01
C ARG A 132 11.31 1.72 -1.45
N ALA A 133 10.55 0.66 -1.19
CA ALA A 133 9.12 0.61 -1.47
C ALA A 133 8.36 1.67 -0.66
N ALA A 134 8.63 1.78 0.66
CA ALA A 134 8.04 2.80 1.52
C ALA A 134 8.31 4.22 0.98
N ALA A 135 9.55 4.52 0.63
CA ALA A 135 9.92 5.83 0.06
C ALA A 135 9.19 6.10 -1.27
N SER A 136 9.10 5.10 -2.16
CA SER A 136 8.39 5.22 -3.44
C SER A 136 6.90 5.48 -3.25
N HIS A 137 6.24 4.75 -2.35
CA HIS A 137 4.81 4.96 -2.04
C HIS A 137 4.58 6.32 -1.39
N THR A 138 5.49 6.79 -0.52
CA THR A 138 5.45 8.14 0.08
C THR A 138 5.57 9.23 -0.98
N GLN A 139 6.44 9.07 -1.97
CA GLN A 139 6.55 10.03 -3.08
C GLN A 139 5.29 10.03 -3.95
N ALA A 140 4.72 8.87 -4.23
CA ALA A 140 3.51 8.73 -5.04
C ALA A 140 2.28 9.36 -4.35
N LEU A 141 2.13 9.20 -3.04
CA LEU A 141 0.99 9.74 -2.29
C LEU A 141 0.90 11.28 -2.35
N MET A 142 2.05 11.96 -2.46
CA MET A 142 2.08 13.43 -2.55
C MET A 142 1.45 13.98 -3.84
N LYS A 143 1.27 13.14 -4.85
CA LYS A 143 0.70 13.47 -6.16
C LYS A 143 -0.66 12.83 -6.38
N ALA A 144 -1.10 11.99 -5.46
CA ALA A 144 -2.29 11.17 -5.60
C ALA A 144 -3.56 11.92 -5.14
N PRO A 145 -4.73 11.64 -5.76
CA PRO A 145 -5.99 12.09 -5.21
C PRO A 145 -6.26 11.44 -3.84
N PRO A 146 -7.17 12.04 -3.03
CA PRO A 146 -7.28 11.72 -1.59
C PRO A 146 -7.43 10.23 -1.27
N GLU A 147 -8.24 9.49 -2.04
CA GLU A 147 -8.48 8.06 -1.78
C GLU A 147 -7.22 7.21 -2.06
N LEU A 148 -6.56 7.48 -3.18
CA LEU A 148 -5.31 6.79 -3.51
C LEU A 148 -4.20 7.20 -2.54
N ALA A 149 -4.15 8.46 -2.11
CA ALA A 149 -3.17 8.94 -1.13
C ALA A 149 -3.30 8.21 0.22
N ARG A 150 -4.53 7.99 0.73
CA ARG A 150 -4.76 7.21 1.96
C ARG A 150 -4.27 5.77 1.82
N LEU A 151 -4.57 5.12 0.69
CA LEU A 151 -4.10 3.77 0.42
C LEU A 151 -2.56 3.72 0.38
N LEU A 152 -1.93 4.63 -0.36
CA LEU A 152 -0.47 4.69 -0.48
C LEU A 152 0.21 5.00 0.86
N ALA A 153 -0.40 5.85 1.71
CA ALA A 153 0.09 6.10 3.07
C ALA A 153 0.06 4.82 3.94
N SER A 154 -1.03 4.05 3.86
CA SER A 154 -1.15 2.78 4.57
C SER A 154 -0.10 1.76 4.09
N VAL A 155 0.09 1.63 2.79
CA VAL A 155 1.09 0.73 2.20
C VAL A 155 2.51 1.16 2.57
N ALA A 156 2.82 2.47 2.52
CA ALA A 156 4.12 3.00 2.92
C ALA A 156 4.44 2.74 4.40
N ALA A 157 3.45 2.93 5.28
CA ALA A 157 3.59 2.64 6.71
C ALA A 157 3.84 1.15 6.96
N ALA A 158 3.09 0.27 6.29
CA ALA A 158 3.29 -1.18 6.39
C ALA A 158 4.69 -1.59 5.92
N SER A 159 5.16 -1.09 4.77
CA SER A 159 6.51 -1.36 4.26
C SER A 159 7.60 -0.86 5.23
N SER A 160 7.39 0.27 5.90
CA SER A 160 8.32 0.76 6.92
C SER A 160 8.38 -0.18 8.14
N ALA A 161 7.22 -0.68 8.59
CA ALA A 161 7.15 -1.65 9.68
C ALA A 161 7.80 -2.99 9.30
N HIS A 162 7.55 -3.49 8.08
CA HIS A 162 8.18 -4.70 7.57
C HIS A 162 9.71 -4.56 7.50
N ALA A 163 10.22 -3.41 7.03
CA ALA A 163 11.66 -3.15 6.99
C ALA A 163 12.31 -3.23 8.38
N TYR A 164 11.61 -2.73 9.41
CA TYR A 164 12.06 -2.86 10.79
C TYR A 164 12.11 -4.33 11.24
N LEU A 165 10.99 -5.07 11.06
CA LEU A 165 10.89 -6.47 11.44
C LEU A 165 11.94 -7.35 10.73
N LEU A 166 12.18 -7.11 9.45
CA LEU A 166 13.22 -7.81 8.68
C LEU A 166 14.63 -7.48 9.18
N THR A 167 14.86 -6.24 9.63
CA THR A 167 16.15 -5.86 10.20
C THR A 167 16.43 -6.65 11.50
N GLU A 168 15.41 -6.81 12.36
CA GLU A 168 15.53 -7.62 13.57
C GLU A 168 15.71 -9.11 13.23
N LEU A 169 14.90 -9.63 12.29
CA LEU A 169 15.02 -11.01 11.83
C LEU A 169 16.43 -11.34 11.28
N ALA A 170 17.04 -10.41 10.54
CA ALA A 170 18.38 -10.60 10.00
C ALA A 170 19.46 -10.70 11.09
N LYS A 171 19.28 -10.05 12.24
CA LYS A 171 20.17 -10.18 13.40
C LYS A 171 20.05 -11.56 14.04
N GLU A 172 18.80 -12.05 14.21
CA GLU A 172 18.52 -13.39 14.76
C GLU A 172 19.02 -14.52 13.85
N THR A 173 18.94 -14.33 12.52
CA THR A 173 19.35 -15.35 11.54
C THR A 173 20.86 -15.50 11.45
N LYS A 174 21.63 -14.50 11.89
CA LYS A 174 23.09 -14.51 11.90
C LYS A 174 23.70 -15.22 13.14
N ALA A 175 22.92 -15.34 14.20
CA ALA A 175 23.32 -15.99 15.46
C ALA A 175 23.21 -17.50 15.35
#